data_bef00d8beacbf87d970de28ecbca5d51
#
_entry.id   bef00d8beacbf87d970de28ecbca5d51
#
_cell.length_a   1.000
_cell.length_b   1.000
_cell.length_c   1.000
_cell.angle_alpha   90.00
_cell.angle_beta   90.00
_cell.angle_gamma   90.00
#
_symmetry.space_group_name_H-M   'P 1'
#
loop_
_entity.id
_entity.type
_entity.pdbx_description
1 polymer ?
#
loop_
_entity_poly.entity_id
_entity_poly.type
_entity_poly.pdbx_seq_one_letter_code
_entity_poly.pdbx_strand_id
1 'polypeptide(L)'
;AYVEQMSRMAEQGITSVCDMALMPHPGCDFIRDDIYEALEARGQLTMRAHLYPTLLEDQSRLDRLQRRFEQSALLRAPGFKQFFDGVSSQHTAWLTEPYSNPRFTGDRGRPTIAPDRIRSLVLAAAERGHSVRIHTIGDAAIHAALDIFEEAQSRFGMPREGRNTLEHLEN
;
A
#
# COMPACT_ATOMS: atom_id res chain seq x y z
N ALA A 1 -11.55 -7.89 -20.22
CA ALA A 1 -10.59 -6.88 -19.69
C ALA A 1 -9.50 -7.53 -18.84
N TYR A 2 -9.80 -8.15 -17.65
CA TYR A 2 -8.75 -8.72 -16.77
C TYR A 2 -7.92 -9.81 -17.44
N VAL A 3 -8.56 -10.83 -18.05
CA VAL A 3 -7.85 -11.92 -18.76
C VAL A 3 -6.96 -11.38 -19.88
N GLU A 4 -7.47 -10.46 -20.67
CA GLU A 4 -6.73 -9.83 -21.76
C GLU A 4 -5.53 -9.03 -21.23
N GLN A 5 -5.71 -8.28 -20.15
CA GLN A 5 -4.60 -7.53 -19.54
C GLN A 5 -3.53 -8.47 -19.00
N MET A 6 -3.92 -9.55 -18.30
CA MET A 6 -2.98 -10.55 -17.81
C MET A 6 -2.23 -11.24 -18.94
N SER A 7 -2.89 -11.53 -20.09
CA SER A 7 -2.23 -12.06 -21.26
C SER A 7 -1.14 -11.12 -21.80
N ARG A 8 -1.47 -9.83 -21.94
CA ARG A 8 -0.50 -8.82 -22.37
C ARG A 8 0.68 -8.67 -21.39
N MET A 9 0.41 -8.73 -20.09
CA MET A 9 1.46 -8.72 -19.06
C MET A 9 2.35 -9.96 -19.17
N ALA A 10 1.77 -11.13 -19.37
CA ALA A 10 2.51 -12.39 -19.54
C ALA A 10 3.40 -12.37 -20.79
N GLU A 11 2.95 -11.76 -21.88
CA GLU A 11 3.76 -11.55 -23.12
C GLU A 11 5.02 -10.71 -22.85
N GLN A 12 4.98 -9.85 -21.82
CA GLN A 12 6.12 -9.06 -21.36
C GLN A 12 6.93 -9.75 -20.25
N GLY A 13 6.64 -11.00 -19.94
CA GLY A 13 7.32 -11.76 -18.89
C GLY A 13 6.88 -11.41 -17.45
N ILE A 14 5.81 -10.66 -17.28
CA ILE A 14 5.27 -10.32 -15.94
C ILE A 14 4.48 -11.52 -15.42
N THR A 15 4.96 -12.12 -14.34
CA THR A 15 4.37 -13.29 -13.71
C THR A 15 3.74 -13.02 -12.34
N SER A 16 3.91 -11.83 -11.82
CA SER A 16 3.37 -11.42 -10.51
C SER A 16 3.01 -9.95 -10.51
N VAL A 17 1.94 -9.60 -9.83
CA VAL A 17 1.51 -8.21 -9.64
C VAL A 17 1.16 -7.95 -8.19
N CYS A 18 1.34 -6.70 -7.76
CA CYS A 18 0.75 -6.18 -6.54
C CYS A 18 -0.43 -5.29 -6.92
N ASP A 19 -1.64 -5.69 -6.56
CA ASP A 19 -2.84 -4.85 -6.72
C ASP A 19 -3.06 -4.11 -5.42
N MET A 20 -3.03 -2.79 -5.50
CA MET A 20 -3.12 -1.90 -4.36
C MET A 20 -4.33 -1.00 -4.50
N ALA A 21 -5.04 -0.80 -3.40
CA ALA A 21 -6.14 0.15 -3.37
C ALA A 21 -5.60 1.56 -3.63
N LEU A 22 -5.81 2.05 -4.84
CA LEU A 22 -5.45 3.41 -5.24
C LEU A 22 -6.63 4.33 -4.98
N MET A 23 -6.70 4.91 -3.75
CA MET A 23 -7.79 5.82 -3.43
C MET A 23 -7.30 7.16 -2.93
N PRO A 24 -7.82 8.26 -3.51
CA PRO A 24 -7.58 9.60 -2.99
C PRO A 24 -8.27 9.87 -1.65
N HIS A 25 -9.17 8.99 -1.21
CA HIS A 25 -9.89 9.15 0.04
C HIS A 25 -9.65 7.95 0.96
N PRO A 26 -9.21 8.17 2.21
CA PRO A 26 -9.07 7.12 3.20
C PRO A 26 -10.47 6.61 3.63
N GLY A 27 -11.02 5.64 2.98
CA GLY A 27 -12.35 5.12 3.34
C GLY A 27 -12.90 4.10 2.37
N CYS A 28 -12.22 3.91 1.25
CA CYS A 28 -12.65 2.95 0.24
C CYS A 28 -11.51 1.99 -0.12
N ASP A 29 -11.91 0.80 -0.49
CA ASP A 29 -11.06 -0.24 -1.03
C ASP A 29 -11.65 -0.68 -2.36
N PHE A 30 -10.87 -0.58 -3.43
CA PHE A 30 -11.32 -0.95 -4.78
C PHE A 30 -10.73 -2.26 -5.29
N ILE A 31 -10.07 -3.00 -4.44
CA ILE A 31 -9.57 -4.31 -4.84
C ILE A 31 -10.76 -5.20 -5.19
N ARG A 32 -10.72 -5.76 -6.37
CA ARG A 32 -11.73 -6.67 -6.89
C ARG A 32 -11.30 -8.12 -6.66
N ASP A 33 -11.17 -8.48 -5.38
CA ASP A 33 -10.86 -9.85 -4.94
C ASP A 33 -11.84 -10.88 -5.51
N ASP A 34 -13.11 -10.49 -5.68
CA ASP A 34 -14.15 -11.31 -6.33
C ASP A 34 -13.79 -11.71 -7.75
N ILE A 35 -13.17 -10.80 -8.52
CA ILE A 35 -12.74 -11.08 -9.90
C ILE A 35 -11.54 -12.03 -9.89
N TYR A 36 -10.55 -11.80 -9.04
CA TYR A 36 -9.36 -12.65 -8.95
C TYR A 36 -9.73 -14.08 -8.56
N GLU A 37 -10.60 -14.26 -7.57
CA GLU A 37 -11.09 -15.59 -7.16
C GLU A 37 -11.87 -16.28 -8.27
N ALA A 38 -12.75 -15.54 -8.96
CA ALA A 38 -13.51 -16.11 -10.08
C ALA A 38 -12.61 -16.54 -11.24
N LEU A 39 -11.51 -15.83 -11.49
CA LEU A 39 -10.51 -16.19 -12.50
C LEU A 39 -9.69 -17.40 -12.09
N GLU A 40 -9.27 -17.48 -10.83
CA GLU A 40 -8.55 -18.64 -10.30
C GLU A 40 -9.43 -19.89 -10.36
N ALA A 41 -10.67 -19.82 -9.91
CA ALA A 41 -11.63 -20.93 -9.95
C ALA A 41 -11.91 -21.47 -11.38
N ARG A 42 -11.74 -20.62 -12.40
CA ARG A 42 -11.89 -20.99 -13.82
C ARG A 42 -10.57 -21.40 -14.48
N GLY A 43 -9.45 -21.41 -13.75
CA GLY A 43 -8.14 -21.66 -14.32
C GLY A 43 -7.66 -20.58 -15.30
N GLN A 44 -8.21 -19.36 -15.18
CA GLN A 44 -7.92 -18.21 -16.05
C GLN A 44 -6.97 -17.20 -15.40
N LEU A 45 -6.63 -17.36 -14.13
CA LEU A 45 -5.62 -16.55 -13.43
C LEU A 45 -4.24 -17.09 -13.77
N THR A 46 -3.48 -16.34 -14.59
CA THR A 46 -2.20 -16.79 -15.15
C THR A 46 -0.98 -16.20 -14.44
N MET A 47 -1.19 -15.41 -13.39
CA MET A 47 -0.14 -14.77 -12.63
C MET A 47 -0.45 -14.75 -11.14
N ARG A 48 0.57 -14.58 -10.32
CA ARG A 48 0.42 -14.36 -8.89
C ARG A 48 -0.09 -12.94 -8.64
N ALA A 49 -1.15 -12.78 -7.86
CA ALA A 49 -1.69 -11.49 -7.46
C ALA A 49 -1.59 -11.32 -5.94
N HIS A 50 -0.89 -10.29 -5.51
CA HIS A 50 -0.76 -9.89 -4.12
C HIS A 50 -1.65 -8.65 -3.90
N LEU A 51 -2.72 -8.82 -3.14
CA LEU A 51 -3.74 -7.80 -2.91
C LEU A 51 -3.46 -7.05 -1.60
N TYR A 52 -3.38 -5.72 -1.68
CA TYR A 52 -3.09 -4.85 -0.55
C TYR A 52 -4.27 -3.89 -0.31
N PRO A 53 -5.26 -4.29 0.52
CA PRO A 53 -6.37 -3.40 0.85
C PRO A 53 -5.89 -2.13 1.55
N THR A 54 -6.70 -1.08 1.49
CA THR A 54 -6.40 0.19 2.17
C THR A 54 -6.33 -0.01 3.67
N LEU A 55 -5.30 0.55 4.30
CA LEU A 55 -5.15 0.57 5.76
C LEU A 55 -6.16 1.56 6.37
N LEU A 56 -7.13 1.04 7.08
CA LEU A 56 -8.20 1.77 7.77
C LEU A 56 -8.28 1.36 9.24
N GLU A 57 -9.15 1.99 10.02
CA GLU A 57 -9.42 1.62 11.41
C GLU A 57 -9.96 0.17 11.50
N ASP A 58 -10.92 -0.18 10.64
CA ASP A 58 -11.35 -1.58 10.50
C ASP A 58 -10.38 -2.37 9.63
N GLN A 59 -9.52 -3.13 10.27
CA GLN A 59 -8.50 -3.96 9.61
C GLN A 59 -9.00 -5.40 9.31
N SER A 60 -10.25 -5.71 9.61
CA SER A 60 -10.83 -7.05 9.43
C SER A 60 -10.86 -7.52 7.97
N ARG A 61 -10.79 -6.59 7.01
CA ARG A 61 -10.75 -6.93 5.58
C ARG A 61 -9.52 -7.76 5.21
N LEU A 62 -8.35 -7.40 5.72
CA LEU A 62 -7.13 -8.17 5.45
C LEU A 62 -7.24 -9.58 6.01
N ASP A 63 -7.71 -9.73 7.25
CA ASP A 63 -7.90 -11.05 7.86
C ASP A 63 -8.86 -11.94 7.04
N ARG A 64 -9.93 -11.34 6.50
CA ARG A 64 -10.86 -12.07 5.63
C ARG A 64 -10.19 -12.53 4.34
N LEU A 65 -9.41 -11.67 3.69
CA LEU A 65 -8.67 -12.02 2.47
C LEU A 65 -7.63 -13.10 2.73
N GLN A 66 -6.85 -12.99 3.82
CA GLN A 66 -5.86 -13.99 4.20
C GLN A 66 -6.47 -15.37 4.40
N ARG A 67 -7.60 -15.47 5.13
CA ARG A 67 -8.31 -16.74 5.31
C ARG A 67 -8.84 -17.30 3.98
N ARG A 68 -9.40 -16.45 3.11
CA ARG A 68 -9.94 -16.89 1.81
C ARG A 68 -8.83 -17.40 0.88
N PHE A 69 -7.65 -16.80 0.94
CA PHE A 69 -6.53 -17.13 0.05
C PHE A 69 -5.55 -18.16 0.64
N GLU A 70 -5.83 -18.68 1.84
CA GLU A 70 -4.93 -19.60 2.54
C GLU A 70 -4.51 -20.80 1.68
N GLN A 71 -5.45 -21.33 0.90
CA GLN A 71 -5.22 -22.48 0.00
C GLN A 71 -4.92 -22.08 -1.45
N SER A 72 -4.92 -20.80 -1.78
CA SER A 72 -4.64 -20.36 -3.15
C SER A 72 -3.15 -20.49 -3.47
N ALA A 73 -2.84 -20.96 -4.67
CA ALA A 73 -1.47 -20.96 -5.19
C ALA A 73 -1.04 -19.60 -5.77
N LEU A 74 -2.01 -18.79 -6.20
CA LEU A 74 -1.78 -17.57 -6.97
C LEU A 74 -2.19 -16.29 -6.24
N LEU A 75 -3.11 -16.36 -5.26
CA LEU A 75 -3.60 -15.21 -4.53
C LEU A 75 -2.97 -15.11 -3.13
N ARG A 76 -2.58 -13.90 -2.76
CA ARG A 76 -2.09 -13.56 -1.41
C ARG A 76 -2.60 -12.18 -1.00
N ALA A 77 -2.74 -11.98 0.30
CA ALA A 77 -3.00 -10.67 0.89
C ALA A 77 -1.96 -10.42 2.01
N PRO A 78 -0.72 -10.02 1.65
CA PRO A 78 0.38 -9.99 2.62
C PRO A 78 0.35 -8.79 3.55
N GLY A 79 -0.44 -7.74 3.29
CA GLY A 79 -0.48 -6.54 4.11
C GLY A 79 -1.42 -5.48 3.56
N PHE A 80 -1.29 -4.28 4.09
CA PHE A 80 -2.09 -3.11 3.72
C PHE A 80 -1.33 -2.13 2.83
N LYS A 81 -2.06 -1.25 2.16
CA LYS A 81 -1.55 -0.05 1.47
C LYS A 81 -2.11 1.21 2.10
N GLN A 82 -1.27 2.26 2.20
CA GLN A 82 -1.71 3.61 2.53
C GLN A 82 -0.87 4.66 1.79
N PHE A 83 -1.42 5.85 1.63
CA PHE A 83 -0.72 7.03 1.12
C PHE A 83 -0.37 7.96 2.28
N PHE A 84 0.88 8.39 2.35
CA PHE A 84 1.28 9.38 3.33
C PHE A 84 1.32 10.78 2.74
N ASP A 85 1.76 10.90 1.50
CA ASP A 85 1.77 12.16 0.75
C ASP A 85 1.31 11.98 -0.71
N GLY A 86 1.51 12.99 -1.52
CA GLY A 86 1.18 12.98 -2.93
C GLY A 86 2.39 12.85 -3.84
N VAL A 87 2.47 13.66 -4.90
CA VAL A 87 3.51 13.59 -5.93
C VAL A 87 4.19 14.93 -6.16
N SER A 88 5.49 14.92 -6.50
CA SER A 88 6.32 16.12 -6.71
C SER A 88 5.78 17.01 -7.83
N SER A 89 5.35 16.42 -8.95
CA SER A 89 4.84 17.17 -10.12
C SER A 89 3.57 17.99 -9.82
N GLN A 90 2.83 17.61 -8.78
CA GLN A 90 1.63 18.32 -8.32
C GLN A 90 1.87 19.18 -7.09
N HIS A 91 3.10 19.32 -6.59
CA HIS A 91 3.46 19.99 -5.34
C HIS A 91 2.67 19.43 -4.12
N THR A 92 2.46 18.12 -4.12
CA THR A 92 1.75 17.43 -3.04
C THR A 92 2.62 16.40 -2.30
N ALA A 93 3.85 16.16 -2.77
CA ALA A 93 4.86 15.47 -1.98
C ALA A 93 5.25 16.32 -0.77
N TRP A 94 5.30 15.73 0.42
CA TRP A 94 5.57 16.44 1.66
C TRP A 94 7.08 16.54 1.91
N LEU A 95 7.61 17.77 1.80
CA LEU A 95 9.03 18.09 1.88
C LEU A 95 9.42 18.77 3.21
N THR A 96 10.66 18.58 3.64
CA THR A 96 11.27 19.31 4.76
C THR A 96 11.57 20.75 4.38
N GLU A 97 12.01 20.99 3.15
CA GLU A 97 12.27 22.33 2.60
C GLU A 97 11.25 22.69 1.50
N PRO A 98 11.02 23.99 1.26
CA PRO A 98 10.12 24.40 0.18
C PRO A 98 10.60 23.92 -1.19
N TYR A 99 9.65 23.65 -2.09
CA TYR A 99 9.96 23.41 -3.50
C TYR A 99 10.81 24.53 -4.11
N SER A 100 11.75 24.17 -4.98
CA SER A 100 12.59 25.15 -5.71
C SER A 100 11.80 26.06 -6.64
N ASN A 101 10.61 25.60 -7.09
CA ASN A 101 9.65 26.32 -7.91
C ASN A 101 8.29 26.46 -7.21
N PRO A 102 8.23 27.10 -6.01
CA PRO A 102 7.07 27.06 -5.16
C PRO A 102 5.87 27.76 -5.78
N ARG A 103 4.66 27.25 -5.55
CA ARG A 103 3.38 27.88 -5.97
C ARG A 103 2.98 29.05 -5.08
N PHE A 104 3.44 29.03 -3.84
CA PHE A 104 3.25 30.08 -2.83
C PHE A 104 4.41 30.04 -1.83
N THR A 105 4.57 31.10 -1.04
CA THR A 105 5.64 31.18 -0.03
C THR A 105 5.56 30.02 0.96
N GLY A 106 6.65 29.24 1.06
CA GLY A 106 6.72 28.10 1.98
C GLY A 106 6.02 26.84 1.48
N ASP A 107 5.75 26.74 0.17
CA ASP A 107 5.16 25.54 -0.44
C ASP A 107 6.05 24.32 -0.25
N ARG A 108 5.66 23.42 0.66
CA ARG A 108 6.36 22.17 1.01
C ARG A 108 5.51 20.92 0.73
N GLY A 109 4.40 21.09 0.02
CA GLY A 109 3.39 20.04 -0.04
C GLY A 109 2.77 19.77 1.33
N ARG A 110 2.23 18.56 1.51
CA ARG A 110 1.61 18.18 2.80
C ARG A 110 1.32 16.68 2.85
N PRO A 111 1.20 16.10 4.04
CA PRO A 111 0.68 14.74 4.16
C PRO A 111 -0.81 14.66 3.71
N THR A 112 -1.19 13.53 3.10
CA THR A 112 -2.59 13.23 2.71
C THR A 112 -3.41 12.75 3.90
N ILE A 113 -2.74 12.19 4.90
CA ILE A 113 -3.30 11.73 6.16
C ILE A 113 -2.45 12.29 7.30
N ALA A 114 -3.08 12.75 8.38
CA ALA A 114 -2.36 13.32 9.53
C ALA A 114 -1.32 12.32 10.07
N PRO A 115 -0.09 12.75 10.39
CA PRO A 115 0.98 11.86 10.86
C PRO A 115 0.59 11.00 12.07
N ASP A 116 -0.09 11.57 13.06
CA ASP A 116 -0.56 10.83 14.23
C ASP A 116 -1.59 9.75 13.87
N ARG A 117 -2.42 10.02 12.86
CA ARG A 117 -3.42 9.06 12.39
C ARG A 117 -2.77 7.89 11.67
N ILE A 118 -1.88 8.13 10.71
CA ILE A 118 -1.20 7.04 10.02
C ILE A 118 -0.33 6.24 11.00
N ARG A 119 0.33 6.91 11.96
CA ARG A 119 1.06 6.24 13.03
C ARG A 119 0.16 5.28 13.80
N SER A 120 -1.01 5.74 14.26
CA SER A 120 -1.96 4.89 15.00
C SER A 120 -2.42 3.68 14.19
N LEU A 121 -2.72 3.87 12.90
CA LEU A 121 -3.14 2.79 12.00
C LEU A 121 -2.03 1.75 11.78
N VAL A 122 -0.78 2.21 11.58
CA VAL A 122 0.38 1.32 11.38
C VAL A 122 0.68 0.52 12.64
N LEU A 123 0.64 1.17 13.82
CA LEU A 123 0.86 0.48 15.10
C LEU A 123 -0.22 -0.58 15.35
N ALA A 124 -1.48 -0.28 15.06
CA ALA A 124 -2.57 -1.25 15.17
C ALA A 124 -2.40 -2.43 14.19
N ALA A 125 -1.89 -2.18 12.98
CA ALA A 125 -1.57 -3.24 12.02
C ALA A 125 -0.39 -4.10 12.52
N ALA A 126 0.65 -3.46 13.04
CA ALA A 126 1.84 -4.14 13.57
C ALA A 126 1.51 -5.02 14.79
N GLU A 127 0.67 -4.54 15.71
CA GLU A 127 0.18 -5.33 16.86
C GLU A 127 -0.51 -6.62 16.42
N ARG A 128 -1.19 -6.60 15.27
CA ARG A 128 -1.82 -7.77 14.64
C ARG A 128 -0.85 -8.61 13.81
N GLY A 129 0.38 -8.16 13.64
CA GLY A 129 1.42 -8.82 12.85
C GLY A 129 1.28 -8.60 11.34
N HIS A 130 0.55 -7.58 10.91
CA HIS A 130 0.38 -7.22 9.50
C HIS A 130 1.48 -6.29 9.00
N SER A 131 1.85 -6.43 7.73
CA SER A 131 2.74 -5.50 7.05
C SER A 131 1.97 -4.35 6.41
N VAL A 132 2.65 -3.22 6.21
CA VAL A 132 2.09 -2.04 5.57
C VAL A 132 3.03 -1.55 4.47
N ARG A 133 2.47 -1.20 3.31
CA ARG A 133 3.15 -0.46 2.24
C ARG A 133 2.66 0.98 2.24
N ILE A 134 3.59 1.92 2.33
CA ILE A 134 3.26 3.35 2.38
C ILE A 134 3.84 4.03 1.15
N HIS A 135 2.97 4.72 0.40
CA HIS A 135 3.40 5.67 -0.62
C HIS A 135 4.04 6.87 0.07
N THR A 136 5.30 7.12 -0.23
CA THR A 136 6.10 8.24 0.27
C THR A 136 6.98 8.76 -0.85
N ILE A 137 6.81 10.02 -1.23
CA ILE A 137 7.60 10.68 -2.26
C ILE A 137 8.50 11.75 -1.66
N GLY A 138 7.95 12.63 -0.82
CA GLY A 138 8.71 13.68 -0.16
C GLY A 138 9.56 13.18 1.01
N ASP A 139 10.72 13.80 1.19
CA ASP A 139 11.66 13.44 2.26
C ASP A 139 11.06 13.53 3.67
N ALA A 140 10.20 14.51 3.95
CA ALA A 140 9.50 14.60 5.23
C ALA A 140 8.54 13.41 5.45
N ALA A 141 7.84 12.96 4.40
CA ALA A 141 6.99 11.77 4.47
C ALA A 141 7.83 10.50 4.68
N ILE A 142 8.97 10.39 4.00
CA ILE A 142 9.90 9.27 4.13
C ILE A 142 10.43 9.17 5.56
N HIS A 143 10.94 10.27 6.12
CA HIS A 143 11.44 10.31 7.50
C HIS A 143 10.35 9.91 8.51
N ALA A 144 9.19 10.55 8.44
CA ALA A 144 8.10 10.25 9.36
C ALA A 144 7.60 8.78 9.25
N ALA A 145 7.59 8.21 8.05
CA ALA A 145 7.20 6.81 7.87
C ALA A 145 8.25 5.83 8.39
N LEU A 146 9.54 6.15 8.27
CA LEU A 146 10.63 5.35 8.86
C LEU A 146 10.56 5.34 10.38
N ASP A 147 10.33 6.50 11.01
CA ASP A 147 10.18 6.61 12.47
C ASP A 147 8.98 5.76 12.96
N ILE A 148 7.86 5.78 12.21
CA ILE A 148 6.69 4.95 12.51
C ILE A 148 7.02 3.46 12.39
N PHE A 149 7.76 3.06 11.35
CA PHE A 149 8.15 1.65 11.17
C PHE A 149 9.14 1.18 12.22
N GLU A 150 10.08 2.03 12.63
CA GLU A 150 11.01 1.75 13.73
C GLU A 150 10.25 1.52 15.03
N GLU A 151 9.31 2.42 15.37
CA GLU A 151 8.47 2.26 16.55
C GLU A 151 7.63 0.97 16.48
N ALA A 152 7.00 0.70 15.35
CA ALA A 152 6.19 -0.50 15.15
C ALA A 152 7.03 -1.77 15.34
N GLN A 153 8.21 -1.83 14.75
CA GLN A 153 9.11 -2.97 14.86
C GLN A 153 9.66 -3.14 16.28
N SER A 154 10.00 -2.03 16.95
CA SER A 154 10.49 -2.04 18.33
C SER A 154 9.43 -2.58 19.31
N ARG A 155 8.15 -2.24 19.10
CA ARG A 155 7.05 -2.62 20.00
C ARG A 155 6.49 -4.00 19.73
N PHE A 156 6.39 -4.39 18.47
CA PHE A 156 5.61 -5.57 18.05
C PHE A 156 6.43 -6.58 17.23
N GLY A 157 7.67 -6.25 16.87
CA GLY A 157 8.53 -7.11 16.05
C GLY A 157 8.21 -7.00 14.56
N MET A 158 8.71 -7.97 13.79
CA MET A 158 8.49 -8.03 12.34
C MET A 158 7.10 -8.55 11.99
N PRO A 159 6.50 -8.09 10.88
CA PRO A 159 5.25 -8.65 10.37
C PRO A 159 5.36 -10.17 10.13
N ARG A 160 4.25 -10.88 10.30
CA ARG A 160 4.17 -12.34 10.06
C ARG A 160 4.33 -12.68 8.59
N GLU A 161 3.75 -11.86 7.72
CA GLU A 161 3.87 -11.95 6.27
C GLU A 161 4.32 -10.62 5.68
N GLY A 162 5.06 -10.69 4.58
CA GLY A 162 5.54 -9.50 3.89
C GLY A 162 6.61 -8.73 4.66
N ARG A 163 6.73 -7.47 4.32
CA ARG A 163 7.61 -6.48 4.94
C ARG A 163 6.93 -5.13 4.95
N ASN A 164 7.20 -4.32 5.95
CA ASN A 164 6.90 -2.90 5.85
C ASN A 164 7.75 -2.30 4.73
N THR A 165 7.12 -1.52 3.87
CA THR A 165 7.76 -1.02 2.64
C THR A 165 7.37 0.44 2.42
N LEU A 166 8.36 1.26 2.11
CA LEU A 166 8.14 2.58 1.52
C LEU A 166 8.20 2.44 0.00
N GLU A 167 7.33 3.14 -0.71
CA GLU A 167 7.24 3.10 -2.15
C GLU A 167 7.54 4.47 -2.76
N HIS A 168 8.16 4.45 -3.95
CA HIS A 168 8.60 5.57 -4.77
C HIS A 168 9.94 6.17 -4.34
N LEU A 169 10.02 6.85 -3.18
CA LEU A 169 11.26 7.44 -2.63
C LEU A 169 11.96 8.37 -3.64
N GLU A 170 11.21 9.31 -4.24
CA GLU A 170 11.70 10.13 -5.36
C GLU A 170 12.51 11.37 -4.94
N ASN A 171 12.43 11.82 -3.68
CA ASN A 171 13.14 13.00 -3.17
C ASN A 171 13.88 12.72 -1.87
#